data_f66699c0d753a3b3679de5d3a144e9b2
#
_entry.id   f66699c0d753a3b3679de5d3a144e9b2
#
_cell.length_a   1.000
_cell.length_b   1.000
_cell.length_c   1.000
_cell.angle_alpha   90.00
_cell.angle_beta   90.00
_cell.angle_gamma   90.00
#
_symmetry.space_group_name_H-M   'P 1'
#
loop_
_entity.id
_entity.type
_entity.pdbx_description
1 polymer ?
#
loop_
_entity_poly.entity_id
_entity_poly.type
_entity_poly.pdbx_seq_one_letter_code
_entity_poly.pdbx_strand_id
1 'polypeptide(L)'
;MLTNIRRGDIFYADLSPVVGSEQGGLRPVLIIQNDVGNRYSPTVIAAAITSRMGKTRLPTHIDVHADKMGLAKDSVILLEQIRTLDKRRLKEKMGHLDSAVMSRVNSAIAVSFGLGGEFGVTGGSQETDIPQGAVASVGDAYEGTEAQGGILG
;
A
#
# COMPACT_ATOMS: atom_id res chain seq x y z
N MET A 1 12.89 -18.65 8.98
CA MET A 1 11.94 -17.68 9.40
C MET A 1 12.47 -16.30 9.29
N LEU A 2 11.66 -15.39 8.80
CA LEU A 2 12.10 -14.03 8.59
C LEU A 2 12.09 -13.30 9.92
N THR A 3 13.24 -12.84 10.35
CA THR A 3 13.32 -12.21 11.64
C THR A 3 13.59 -10.72 11.56
N ASN A 4 13.90 -10.20 10.38
CA ASN A 4 14.27 -8.80 10.29
C ASN A 4 13.36 -8.10 9.29
N ILE A 5 12.16 -7.83 9.71
CA ILE A 5 11.16 -7.16 8.88
C ILE A 5 11.02 -5.75 9.40
N ARG A 6 11.12 -4.77 8.50
CA ARG A 6 11.02 -3.37 8.86
C ARG A 6 10.01 -2.65 8.01
N ARG A 7 9.39 -1.64 8.55
CA ARG A 7 8.46 -0.80 7.81
C ARG A 7 9.19 -0.21 6.62
N GLY A 8 8.61 -0.33 5.43
CA GLY A 8 9.23 0.11 4.19
C GLY A 8 9.90 -1.00 3.42
N ASP A 9 10.03 -2.19 3.99
CA ASP A 9 10.57 -3.31 3.27
C ASP A 9 9.58 -3.83 2.24
N ILE A 10 10.10 -4.34 1.13
CA ILE A 10 9.30 -4.98 0.10
C ILE A 10 9.64 -6.46 0.10
N PHE A 11 8.62 -7.29 0.24
CA PHE A 11 8.76 -8.74 0.21
C PHE A 11 7.87 -9.32 -0.88
N TYR A 12 8.26 -10.44 -1.46
CA TYR A 12 7.33 -11.23 -2.20
C TYR A 12 6.45 -11.94 -1.18
N ALA A 13 5.20 -12.07 -1.48
CA ALA A 13 4.25 -12.73 -0.58
C ALA A 13 3.20 -13.46 -1.39
N ASP A 14 2.70 -14.55 -0.83
CA ASP A 14 1.60 -15.29 -1.43
C ASP A 14 0.31 -14.74 -0.84
N LEU A 15 -0.46 -14.04 -1.64
CA LEU A 15 -1.68 -13.40 -1.19
C LEU A 15 -2.92 -14.27 -1.38
N SER A 16 -2.78 -15.43 -1.98
CA SER A 16 -3.94 -16.30 -2.22
C SER A 16 -4.32 -17.06 -0.96
N PRO A 17 -5.59 -17.42 -0.81
CA PRO A 17 -6.71 -17.14 -1.70
C PRO A 17 -7.28 -15.75 -1.48
N VAL A 18 -7.93 -15.25 -2.50
CA VAL A 18 -8.58 -13.93 -2.43
C VAL A 18 -9.97 -14.04 -3.07
N VAL A 19 -10.75 -12.98 -2.91
CA VAL A 19 -12.10 -12.93 -3.45
C VAL A 19 -12.23 -11.71 -4.35
N GLY A 20 -12.79 -11.93 -5.53
CA GLY A 20 -13.15 -10.83 -6.43
C GLY A 20 -12.00 -9.91 -6.78
N SER A 21 -12.18 -8.65 -6.47
CA SER A 21 -11.23 -7.60 -6.88
C SER A 21 -10.00 -7.50 -5.99
N GLU A 22 -9.86 -8.35 -5.01
CA GLU A 22 -8.67 -8.31 -4.16
C GLU A 22 -7.45 -8.74 -4.94
N GLN A 23 -6.32 -8.12 -4.63
CA GLN A 23 -5.07 -8.50 -5.29
C GLN A 23 -4.61 -9.84 -4.75
N GLY A 24 -4.39 -10.79 -5.64
CA GLY A 24 -4.02 -12.14 -5.23
C GLY A 24 -2.76 -12.63 -5.91
N GLY A 25 -2.43 -13.88 -5.64
CA GLY A 25 -1.27 -14.52 -6.22
C GLY A 25 0.03 -14.15 -5.53
N LEU A 26 1.12 -14.58 -6.12
CA LEU A 26 2.45 -14.30 -5.60
C LEU A 26 2.88 -12.96 -6.17
N ARG A 27 3.07 -11.97 -5.32
CA ARG A 27 3.43 -10.63 -5.76
C ARG A 27 4.13 -9.84 -4.67
N PRO A 28 4.77 -8.74 -5.03
CA PRO A 28 5.43 -7.91 -4.03
C PRO A 28 4.41 -7.23 -3.14
N VAL A 29 4.78 -7.02 -1.90
CA VAL A 29 3.98 -6.24 -0.95
C VAL A 29 4.91 -5.30 -0.22
N LEU A 30 4.37 -4.17 0.23
CA LEU A 30 5.11 -3.21 1.02
C LEU A 30 4.69 -3.34 2.47
N ILE A 31 5.65 -3.50 3.37
CA ILE A 31 5.36 -3.58 4.80
C ILE A 31 5.07 -2.17 5.31
N ILE A 32 3.88 -1.97 5.83
CA ILE A 32 3.50 -0.65 6.35
C ILE A 32 3.24 -0.68 7.85
N GLN A 33 3.30 -1.84 8.47
CA GLN A 33 3.12 -1.94 9.91
C GLN A 33 4.31 -1.32 10.65
N ASN A 34 4.07 -0.78 11.83
CA ASN A 34 5.13 -0.20 12.64
C ASN A 34 6.16 -1.25 13.06
N ASP A 35 7.36 -0.80 13.40
CA ASP A 35 8.46 -1.74 13.64
C ASP A 35 8.35 -2.52 14.94
N VAL A 36 7.63 -2.02 15.91
CA VAL A 36 7.39 -2.79 17.13
C VAL A 36 6.52 -4.00 16.77
N GLY A 37 5.45 -3.77 16.01
CA GLY A 37 4.62 -4.86 15.54
C GLY A 37 5.39 -5.79 14.65
N ASN A 38 6.23 -5.26 13.76
CA ASN A 38 7.02 -6.11 12.87
C ASN A 38 7.94 -7.03 13.64
N ARG A 39 8.40 -6.59 14.78
CA ARG A 39 9.32 -7.42 15.57
C ARG A 39 8.60 -8.48 16.39
N TYR A 40 7.48 -8.13 16.97
CA TYR A 40 6.86 -9.02 17.96
C TYR A 40 5.59 -9.73 17.51
N SER A 41 4.89 -9.22 16.50
CA SER A 41 3.63 -9.83 16.07
C SER A 41 3.88 -10.98 15.11
N PRO A 42 3.06 -12.01 15.11
CA PRO A 42 3.15 -13.07 14.10
C PRO A 42 2.60 -12.62 12.74
N THR A 43 2.01 -11.44 12.67
CA THR A 43 1.46 -10.92 11.42
C THR A 43 2.07 -9.57 11.10
N VAL A 44 1.91 -9.16 9.84
CA VAL A 44 2.30 -7.83 9.40
C VAL A 44 1.14 -7.20 8.66
N ILE A 45 1.15 -5.88 8.58
CA ILE A 45 0.20 -5.15 7.75
C ILE A 45 0.95 -4.72 6.51
N ALA A 46 0.40 -5.02 5.35
CA ALA A 46 1.10 -4.77 4.09
C ALA A 46 0.15 -4.27 3.01
N ALA A 47 0.70 -3.55 2.05
CA ALA A 47 -0.04 -3.05 0.91
C ALA A 47 0.44 -3.80 -0.33
N ALA A 48 -0.49 -4.16 -1.21
CA ALA A 48 -0.15 -4.88 -2.42
C ALA A 48 0.56 -3.98 -3.44
N ILE A 49 1.45 -4.54 -4.21
CA ILE A 49 2.16 -3.84 -5.27
C ILE A 49 1.84 -4.57 -6.56
N THR A 50 1.53 -3.82 -7.62
CA THR A 50 1.21 -4.42 -8.91
C THR A 50 1.99 -3.75 -10.01
N SER A 51 2.39 -4.52 -11.02
CA SER A 51 2.99 -3.95 -12.20
C SER A 51 1.92 -3.63 -13.25
N ARG A 52 0.68 -4.05 -13.03
CA ARG A 52 -0.37 -3.72 -13.96
C ARG A 52 -0.87 -2.33 -13.67
N MET A 53 -0.65 -1.43 -14.61
CA MET A 53 -1.00 -0.06 -14.37
C MET A 53 -2.18 0.26 -15.22
N GLY A 54 -3.30 0.48 -14.62
CA GLY A 54 -4.47 0.96 -15.31
C GLY A 54 -4.27 2.40 -15.74
N LYS A 55 -5.21 2.93 -16.47
CA LYS A 55 -5.09 4.29 -16.95
C LYS A 55 -5.40 5.30 -15.87
N THR A 56 -6.27 4.96 -14.96
CA THR A 56 -6.70 5.89 -13.93
C THR A 56 -5.89 5.65 -12.67
N ARG A 57 -5.37 6.72 -12.09
CA ARG A 57 -4.67 6.62 -10.82
C ARG A 57 -5.54 7.17 -9.73
N LEU A 58 -5.53 6.52 -8.59
CA LEU A 58 -6.19 7.01 -7.40
C LEU A 58 -5.18 7.75 -6.54
N PRO A 59 -5.62 8.65 -5.67
CA PRO A 59 -4.69 9.29 -4.73
C PRO A 59 -4.02 8.30 -3.80
N THR A 60 -4.53 7.08 -3.71
CA THR A 60 -3.93 6.04 -2.88
C THR A 60 -2.88 5.21 -3.63
N HIS A 61 -2.57 5.58 -4.87
CA HIS A 61 -1.58 4.87 -5.68
C HIS A 61 -0.25 5.60 -5.65
N ILE A 62 0.82 4.89 -5.40
CA ILE A 62 2.17 5.45 -5.39
C ILE A 62 3.01 4.71 -6.43
N ASP A 63 3.49 5.44 -7.43
CA ASP A 63 4.33 4.85 -8.45
C ASP A 63 5.74 4.66 -7.93
N VAL A 64 6.34 3.54 -8.24
CA VAL A 64 7.73 3.28 -7.86
C VAL A 64 8.47 2.70 -9.06
N HIS A 65 9.71 3.11 -9.22
CA HIS A 65 10.54 2.65 -10.32
C HIS A 65 11.29 1.38 -9.94
N ALA A 66 11.36 0.46 -10.88
CA ALA A 66 11.94 -0.85 -10.62
C ALA A 66 13.37 -0.78 -10.11
N ASP A 67 14.16 0.10 -10.71
CA ASP A 67 15.58 0.13 -10.39
C ASP A 67 15.88 0.55 -8.97
N LYS A 68 14.96 1.24 -8.32
CA LYS A 68 15.21 1.70 -6.97
C LYS A 68 14.68 0.75 -5.92
N MET A 69 13.86 -0.21 -6.33
CA MET A 69 13.15 -1.02 -5.36
C MET A 69 13.49 -2.49 -5.41
N GLY A 70 14.40 -2.87 -6.26
CA GLY A 70 14.69 -4.30 -6.42
C GLY A 70 13.58 -5.05 -7.11
N LEU A 71 12.69 -4.34 -7.80
CA LEU A 71 11.58 -4.98 -8.50
C LEU A 71 11.94 -5.20 -9.95
N ALA A 72 11.31 -6.17 -10.59
CA ALA A 72 11.58 -6.46 -11.99
C ALA A 72 10.97 -5.43 -12.92
N LYS A 73 9.92 -4.76 -12.51
CA LYS A 73 9.21 -3.82 -13.36
C LYS A 73 8.77 -2.61 -12.55
N ASP A 74 8.60 -1.50 -13.23
CA ASP A 74 7.99 -0.33 -12.61
C ASP A 74 6.62 -0.76 -12.11
N SER A 75 6.24 -0.31 -10.95
CA SER A 75 5.07 -0.82 -10.26
C SER A 75 4.32 0.29 -9.55
N VAL A 76 3.17 -0.07 -9.02
CA VAL A 76 2.32 0.86 -8.27
C VAL A 76 2.00 0.20 -6.94
N ILE A 77 2.17 0.94 -5.85
CA ILE A 77 1.76 0.49 -4.53
C ILE A 77 0.31 0.90 -4.36
N LEU A 78 -0.52 -0.04 -3.95
CA LEU A 78 -1.95 0.19 -3.86
C LEU A 78 -2.34 0.33 -2.39
N LEU A 79 -2.43 1.56 -1.91
CA LEU A 79 -2.72 1.79 -0.50
C LEU A 79 -4.20 1.62 -0.16
N GLU A 80 -5.01 1.23 -1.13
CA GLU A 80 -6.36 0.80 -0.85
C GLU A 80 -6.43 -0.74 -0.76
N GLN A 81 -5.34 -1.44 -1.07
CA GLN A 81 -5.27 -2.90 -0.97
C GLN A 81 -4.36 -3.27 0.18
N ILE A 82 -4.78 -2.91 1.38
CA ILE A 82 -4.02 -3.15 2.59
C ILE A 82 -4.63 -4.32 3.33
N ARG A 83 -3.80 -5.21 3.80
CA ARG A 83 -4.31 -6.36 4.54
C ARG A 83 -3.29 -6.87 5.54
N THR A 84 -3.78 -7.65 6.49
CA THR A 84 -2.94 -8.34 7.45
C THR A 84 -2.50 -9.66 6.86
N LEU A 85 -1.22 -9.95 6.95
CA LEU A 85 -0.66 -11.18 6.44
C LEU A 85 0.08 -11.90 7.56
N ASP A 86 -0.10 -13.20 7.66
CA ASP A 86 0.73 -14.01 8.52
C ASP A 86 2.16 -13.96 7.95
N LYS A 87 3.16 -13.86 8.81
CA LYS A 87 4.55 -13.76 8.34
C LYS A 87 4.96 -14.95 7.49
N ARG A 88 4.30 -16.09 7.63
CA ARG A 88 4.61 -17.26 6.81
C ARG A 88 4.27 -17.06 5.35
N ARG A 89 3.46 -16.05 5.01
CA ARG A 89 3.17 -15.75 3.62
C ARG A 89 4.30 -14.99 2.94
N LEU A 90 5.20 -14.41 3.71
CA LEU A 90 6.30 -13.63 3.15
C LEU A 90 7.37 -14.56 2.62
N LYS A 91 7.87 -14.25 1.43
CA LYS A 91 8.95 -15.01 0.81
C LYS A 91 10.22 -14.17 0.90
N GLU A 92 10.92 -13.97 -0.18
CA GLU A 92 12.18 -13.25 -0.08
C GLU A 92 12.01 -11.74 -0.05
N LYS A 93 12.94 -11.07 0.60
CA LYS A 93 12.93 -9.62 0.67
C LYS A 93 13.49 -9.08 -0.64
N MET A 94 12.77 -8.16 -1.23
CA MET A 94 13.16 -7.59 -2.52
C MET A 94 13.91 -6.28 -2.38
N GLY A 95 13.60 -5.49 -1.39
CA GLY A 95 14.20 -4.18 -1.25
C GLY A 95 13.59 -3.38 -0.12
N HIS A 96 13.86 -2.09 -0.13
CA HIS A 96 13.38 -1.19 0.93
C HIS A 96 13.19 0.18 0.33
N LEU A 97 12.08 0.83 0.63
CA LEU A 97 11.81 2.17 0.12
C LEU A 97 12.52 3.22 0.95
N ASP A 98 12.98 4.27 0.30
CA ASP A 98 13.62 5.34 1.03
C ASP A 98 12.57 6.22 1.73
N SER A 99 13.05 7.14 2.55
CA SER A 99 12.15 7.95 3.35
C SER A 99 11.30 8.89 2.52
N ALA A 100 11.80 9.33 1.38
CA ALA A 100 11.03 10.23 0.53
C ALA A 100 9.80 9.52 -0.04
N VAL A 101 9.97 8.30 -0.50
CA VAL A 101 8.85 7.53 -1.01
C VAL A 101 7.93 7.15 0.13
N MET A 102 8.48 6.77 1.29
CA MET A 102 7.64 6.41 2.43
C MET A 102 6.80 7.59 2.91
N SER A 103 7.29 8.81 2.77
CA SER A 103 6.50 9.97 3.11
C SER A 103 5.25 10.07 2.23
N ARG A 104 5.41 9.77 0.95
CA ARG A 104 4.26 9.77 0.03
C ARG A 104 3.32 8.61 0.36
N VAL A 105 3.86 7.47 0.76
CA VAL A 105 3.05 6.34 1.18
C VAL A 105 2.23 6.71 2.40
N ASN A 106 2.83 7.42 3.35
CA ASN A 106 2.11 7.84 4.56
C ASN A 106 0.92 8.73 4.20
N SER A 107 1.11 9.65 3.28
CA SER A 107 0.01 10.51 2.85
C SER A 107 -1.09 9.70 2.16
N ALA A 108 -0.70 8.74 1.35
CA ALA A 108 -1.68 7.90 0.66
C ALA A 108 -2.45 7.01 1.64
N ILE A 109 -1.79 6.54 2.70
CA ILE A 109 -2.48 5.77 3.74
C ILE A 109 -3.52 6.66 4.42
N ALA A 110 -3.16 7.90 4.71
CA ALA A 110 -4.09 8.83 5.34
C ALA A 110 -5.32 9.04 4.47
N VAL A 111 -5.14 9.16 3.17
CA VAL A 111 -6.26 9.28 2.25
C VAL A 111 -7.09 8.00 2.28
N SER A 112 -6.43 6.86 2.19
CA SER A 112 -7.12 5.57 2.13
C SER A 112 -7.96 5.32 3.37
N PHE A 113 -7.45 5.73 4.52
CA PHE A 113 -8.13 5.48 5.78
C PHE A 113 -9.03 6.64 6.21
N GLY A 114 -9.11 7.69 5.42
CA GLY A 114 -9.97 8.82 5.75
C GLY A 114 -9.42 9.70 6.87
N LEU A 115 -8.12 9.74 7.02
CA LEU A 115 -7.50 10.52 8.08
C LEU A 115 -6.97 11.85 7.56
N GLY A 116 -7.61 12.47 6.64
CA GLY A 116 -7.11 13.69 6.06
C GLY A 116 -7.10 14.84 7.05
N GLY A 117 -6.33 15.86 6.74
CA GLY A 117 -6.36 17.05 7.56
C GLY A 117 -5.56 16.95 8.82
N GLU A 118 -6.11 16.44 9.84
CA GLU A 118 -5.46 16.41 11.12
C GLU A 118 -4.35 15.42 11.26
N PHE A 119 -4.49 14.27 10.63
CA PHE A 119 -3.50 13.26 10.84
C PHE A 119 -2.67 12.95 9.65
N GLY A 120 -3.12 13.32 8.53
CA GLY A 120 -2.50 12.86 7.33
C GLY A 120 -1.15 13.27 7.11
N VAL A 121 -0.76 14.31 7.67
CA VAL A 121 0.45 14.71 7.32
C VAL A 121 1.30 15.01 8.32
N THR A 122 2.38 14.53 8.37
CA THR A 122 3.23 14.78 9.35
C THR A 122 4.11 15.66 8.76
N GLY A 123 4.54 16.33 9.11
CA GLY A 123 5.42 17.10 8.49
C GLY A 123 4.90 18.37 8.23
N GLY A 124 4.22 18.80 8.96
CA GLY A 124 3.94 20.06 8.84
C GLY A 124 3.26 20.58 7.67
N SER A 125 3.61 21.43 7.06
CA SER A 125 2.96 22.16 6.09
C SER A 125 2.23 21.36 5.10
N GLN A 126 2.11 20.17 5.35
CA GLN A 126 1.65 19.41 4.39
C GLN A 126 0.21 19.30 4.27
N GLU A 127 -0.54 19.83 5.08
CA GLU A 127 -1.92 19.77 4.90
C GLU A 127 -2.35 19.99 3.53
N THR A 128 -1.59 20.72 2.80
CA THR A 128 -1.98 21.02 1.44
C THR A 128 -1.77 19.84 0.54
N ASP A 129 -1.11 18.82 1.01
CA ASP A 129 -0.83 17.70 0.16
C ASP A 129 -2.06 16.83 -0.06
N ILE A 130 -3.10 17.00 0.69
CA ILE A 130 -4.30 16.24 0.49
C ILE A 130 -5.45 17.22 0.38
N PRO A 131 -5.63 17.81 -0.76
CA PRO A 131 -6.68 18.79 -0.96
C PRO A 131 -8.04 18.14 -0.95
N GLN A 132 -9.03 18.91 -0.63
CA GLN A 132 -10.37 18.37 -0.61
C GLN A 132 -10.75 17.70 -1.91
N GLY A 133 -10.27 18.19 -3.01
CA GLY A 133 -10.58 17.59 -4.28
C GLY A 133 -10.05 16.18 -4.40
N ALA A 134 -8.92 15.91 -3.80
CA ALA A 134 -8.36 14.58 -3.86
C ALA A 134 -9.22 13.59 -3.09
N VAL A 135 -9.76 14.03 -1.97
CA VAL A 135 -10.61 13.15 -1.17
C VAL A 135 -11.90 12.86 -1.94
N ALA A 136 -12.45 13.86 -2.58
CA ALA A 136 -13.66 13.68 -3.36
C ALA A 136 -13.38 12.73 -4.52
N SER A 137 -12.21 12.84 -5.13
CA SER A 137 -11.88 11.96 -6.22
C SER A 137 -11.81 10.51 -5.78
N VAL A 138 -11.28 10.29 -4.58
CA VAL A 138 -11.20 8.93 -4.07
C VAL A 138 -12.61 8.39 -3.87
N GLY A 139 -13.48 9.19 -3.31
CA GLY A 139 -14.85 8.77 -3.09
C GLY A 139 -15.54 8.41 -4.39
N ASP A 140 -15.39 9.25 -5.40
CA ASP A 140 -16.04 9.00 -6.66
C ASP A 140 -15.49 7.72 -7.30
N ALA A 141 -14.20 7.50 -7.21
CA ALA A 141 -13.61 6.32 -7.79
C ALA A 141 -14.11 5.05 -7.11
N TYR A 142 -14.22 5.10 -5.79
CA TYR A 142 -14.69 3.92 -5.08
C TYR A 142 -16.17 3.65 -5.34
N GLU A 143 -16.96 4.68 -5.48
CA GLU A 143 -18.35 4.48 -5.77
C GLU A 143 -18.52 3.80 -7.11
N GLY A 144 -17.73 4.20 -8.08
CA GLY A 144 -17.80 3.57 -9.38
C GLY A 144 -17.42 2.10 -9.30
N THR A 145 -16.44 1.79 -8.48
CA THR A 145 -16.00 0.43 -8.35
C THR A 145 -17.06 -0.44 -7.68
N GLU A 146 -17.69 0.10 -6.67
CA GLU A 146 -18.69 -0.67 -6.00
C GLU A 146 -19.87 -0.96 -6.93
N ALA A 147 -20.24 -0.01 -7.71
CA ALA A 147 -21.35 -0.23 -8.59
C ALA A 147 -21.08 -1.37 -9.53
N GLN A 148 -19.82 -1.56 -9.87
CA GLN A 148 -19.50 -2.63 -10.75
C GLN A 148 -19.26 -3.92 -10.03
N GLY A 149 -18.64 -3.88 -8.96
CA GLY A 149 -18.19 -5.07 -8.35
C GLY A 149 -18.96 -5.58 -7.26
N GLY A 150 -19.65 -4.83 -6.80
CA GLY A 150 -20.35 -5.26 -5.75
C GLY A 150 -19.51 -5.55 -4.61
N ILE A 151 -18.84 -5.50 -4.21
CA ILE A 151 -18.12 -5.71 -3.24
C ILE A 151 -17.70 -5.67 -2.24
N LEU A 152 -17.37 -5.63 -1.90
CA LEU A 152 -16.64 -5.51 -0.90
C LEU A 152 -17.19 -5.72 0.23
N GLY A 153 -17.75 -6.08 0.39
CA GLY A 153 -18.15 -6.35 1.52
C GLY A 153 -17.92 -6.42 2.72
#